data_32c4145e5c38e1e4d65d1f706453096f
#
_entry.id   32c4145e5c38e1e4d65d1f706453096f
#
_cell.length_a   1.000
_cell.length_b   1.000
_cell.length_c   1.000
_cell.angle_alpha   90.00
_cell.angle_beta   90.00
_cell.angle_gamma   90.00
#
_symmetry.space_group_name_H-M   'P 1'
#
loop_
_entity.id
_entity.type
_entity.pdbx_description
1 polymer ?
#
loop_
_entity_poly.entity_id
_entity_poly.type
_entity_poly.pdbx_seq_one_letter_code
_entity_poly.pdbx_strand_id
1 'polypeptide(L)'
;MSGGVSGGAGRDVSGGTGGGSGGVSGGTGGGVSGGTGGGVSGVRRRLAAVRGVLRGPRGPLGRVLLLVAVFALAQLGTVTGRDTPDTKNYLAYALSLRGEDKRETAAVVIDHACAGRAARARREQSVDVLKFDAPSPAARVAKKCRAELWREVDSRLRAGQTGGHTLPFLSVRFMRIFEVRPGYPVFLVPFVTALGATWGLWAAGVTVTAAGGVLVYLLLRTRRVPVRLALTGQALYYVLPCGTTAMRPMAEGLMLALTLAALWGCALALDGRRGAGIALAGGALAALFAVKHSQALFLGVGLAAAGALIAVRRWTRGRSPGGAVLGLAAVGCCAVLGTLLLARALRYPTEADSVQDLLTDHYALPDRAHPWPELLRLEGHFWREWLRRQLWQPLFAALLAAGAWGALRRGGRAFGAFVLAAAATGFLTQAAHPDITVWGERLIVLAWLLPVVGVPLLLERLAALRPVGLPGPRSATERSAAVR
;
A
#
# COMPACT_ATOMS: atom_id res chain seq x y z
N MET A 1 -44.13 37.86 -0.87
CA MET A 1 -44.82 37.49 -2.13
C MET A 1 -44.49 36.00 -2.32
N SER A 2 -45.31 35.12 -1.84
CA SER A 2 -46.56 34.58 -2.37
C SER A 2 -46.27 33.88 -3.70
N GLY A 3 -46.39 32.62 -3.81
CA GLY A 3 -47.30 31.54 -3.77
C GLY A 3 -46.62 30.31 -4.33
N GLY A 4 -46.88 29.13 -3.95
CA GLY A 4 -48.13 28.45 -3.74
C GLY A 4 -48.33 27.37 -4.79
N VAL A 5 -48.28 26.15 -4.27
CA VAL A 5 -49.34 25.14 -4.26
C VAL A 5 -49.44 24.13 -5.41
N SER A 6 -49.41 22.89 -5.05
CA SER A 6 -50.20 21.68 -5.34
C SER A 6 -49.75 20.86 -6.56
N GLY A 7 -49.73 19.51 -6.57
CA GLY A 7 -50.52 18.52 -5.85
C GLY A 7 -51.09 17.51 -6.84
N GLY A 8 -51.17 16.25 -6.50
CA GLY A 8 -51.95 15.25 -7.22
C GLY A 8 -51.14 14.01 -7.62
N ALA A 9 -51.20 12.93 -6.88
CA ALA A 9 -52.12 11.80 -6.90
C ALA A 9 -52.00 10.99 -8.20
N GLY A 10 -51.45 9.80 -8.26
CA GLY A 10 -52.00 8.55 -7.73
C GLY A 10 -52.71 7.78 -8.85
N ARG A 11 -52.26 6.56 -9.14
CA ARG A 11 -53.18 5.44 -9.51
C ARG A 11 -52.39 4.13 -9.65
N ASP A 12 -52.79 3.21 -8.79
CA ASP A 12 -52.59 1.77 -8.96
C ASP A 12 -53.35 1.28 -10.21
N VAL A 13 -52.85 0.24 -10.85
CA VAL A 13 -53.67 -0.81 -11.47
C VAL A 13 -52.92 -2.12 -11.47
N SER A 14 -53.50 -3.04 -10.84
CA SER A 14 -53.35 -4.49 -10.71
C SER A 14 -53.56 -5.27 -12.02
N GLY A 15 -53.02 -6.48 -12.10
CA GLY A 15 -53.74 -7.67 -12.52
C GLY A 15 -53.30 -8.31 -13.80
N GLY A 16 -53.10 -9.63 -13.77
CA GLY A 16 -53.16 -10.45 -14.95
C GLY A 16 -52.39 -11.79 -14.88
N THR A 17 -53.06 -12.76 -14.28
CA THR A 17 -52.80 -14.21 -14.30
C THR A 17 -53.04 -14.84 -15.67
N GLY A 18 -52.33 -15.93 -16.01
CA GLY A 18 -52.63 -16.91 -17.03
C GLY A 18 -51.37 -17.71 -17.40
N GLY A 19 -51.19 -18.93 -17.22
CA GLY A 19 -52.06 -20.12 -17.24
C GLY A 19 -51.99 -20.75 -18.65
N GLY A 20 -51.24 -21.85 -18.84
CA GLY A 20 -51.19 -22.57 -20.09
C GLY A 20 -50.35 -23.82 -20.03
N SER A 21 -51.04 -24.90 -19.74
CA SER A 21 -50.57 -26.30 -19.76
C SER A 21 -50.65 -26.94 -21.16
N GLY A 22 -49.85 -27.95 -21.40
CA GLY A 22 -49.98 -28.94 -22.50
C GLY A 22 -48.59 -29.24 -23.04
N GLY A 23 -48.12 -30.46 -23.19
CA GLY A 23 -48.69 -31.79 -23.23
C GLY A 23 -47.79 -32.69 -24.08
N VAL A 24 -47.24 -33.71 -23.51
CA VAL A 24 -47.02 -35.11 -23.89
C VAL A 24 -46.66 -35.44 -25.34
N SER A 25 -45.52 -36.12 -25.54
CA SER A 25 -45.28 -37.44 -26.17
C SER A 25 -43.79 -37.51 -26.60
N GLY A 26 -42.96 -38.45 -26.28
CA GLY A 26 -43.07 -39.90 -26.49
C GLY A 26 -42.03 -40.28 -27.51
N GLY A 27 -40.97 -41.05 -27.16
CA GLY A 27 -40.04 -41.61 -28.14
C GLY A 27 -38.76 -42.18 -27.52
N THR A 28 -38.83 -43.42 -27.14
CA THR A 28 -37.88 -44.55 -27.27
C THR A 28 -36.38 -44.34 -27.36
N GLY A 29 -35.63 -44.83 -26.40
CA GLY A 29 -34.73 -45.93 -26.52
C GLY A 29 -33.30 -45.66 -27.01
N GLY A 30 -32.34 -45.72 -26.13
CA GLY A 30 -30.94 -45.79 -26.46
C GLY A 30 -30.10 -45.88 -25.20
N GLY A 31 -29.85 -47.10 -24.74
CA GLY A 31 -28.97 -47.36 -23.61
C GLY A 31 -27.53 -47.03 -23.93
N VAL A 32 -26.91 -46.21 -23.07
CA VAL A 32 -25.46 -46.07 -22.95
C VAL A 32 -25.09 -46.18 -21.48
N SER A 33 -24.40 -47.25 -21.21
CA SER A 33 -23.81 -47.66 -19.95
C SER A 33 -22.85 -46.62 -19.40
N GLY A 34 -23.03 -46.26 -18.17
CA GLY A 34 -22.15 -46.10 -17.07
C GLY A 34 -20.82 -45.39 -17.24
N GLY A 35 -20.69 -44.30 -16.57
CA GLY A 35 -19.44 -43.58 -16.36
C GLY A 35 -19.53 -42.51 -15.30
N THR A 36 -20.25 -42.71 -14.17
CA THR A 36 -20.39 -41.77 -13.07
C THR A 36 -19.40 -42.03 -11.91
N GLY A 37 -18.09 -42.19 -12.24
CA GLY A 37 -17.05 -42.42 -11.23
C GLY A 37 -16.02 -41.24 -11.05
N GLY A 38 -15.98 -40.31 -12.00
CA GLY A 38 -14.86 -39.36 -12.07
C GLY A 38 -15.03 -38.05 -11.26
N GLY A 39 -16.25 -37.62 -10.92
CA GLY A 39 -16.51 -36.32 -10.32
C GLY A 39 -16.19 -36.21 -8.82
N VAL A 40 -16.47 -37.25 -8.07
CA VAL A 40 -16.36 -37.23 -6.59
C VAL A 40 -14.90 -37.37 -6.14
N SER A 41 -14.05 -38.05 -6.91
CA SER A 41 -12.61 -38.17 -6.60
C SER A 41 -11.85 -36.88 -6.79
N GLY A 42 -12.21 -36.03 -7.75
CA GLY A 42 -11.60 -34.73 -8.00
C GLY A 42 -11.89 -33.71 -6.90
N VAL A 43 -13.15 -33.69 -6.43
CA VAL A 43 -13.57 -32.80 -5.32
C VAL A 43 -12.93 -33.26 -4.00
N ARG A 44 -12.88 -34.55 -3.72
CA ARG A 44 -12.18 -35.05 -2.52
C ARG A 44 -10.70 -34.80 -2.55
N ARG A 45 -10.01 -34.88 -3.69
CA ARG A 45 -8.59 -34.52 -3.83
C ARG A 45 -8.37 -33.00 -3.61
N ARG A 46 -9.25 -32.16 -4.14
CA ARG A 46 -9.18 -30.69 -3.90
C ARG A 46 -9.45 -30.33 -2.44
N LEU A 47 -10.42 -30.96 -1.78
CA LEU A 47 -10.71 -30.80 -0.37
C LEU A 47 -9.62 -31.37 0.53
N ALA A 48 -8.99 -32.49 0.17
CA ALA A 48 -7.84 -33.03 0.89
C ALA A 48 -6.59 -32.13 0.74
N ALA A 49 -6.38 -31.52 -0.43
CA ALA A 49 -5.32 -30.54 -0.63
C ALA A 49 -5.54 -29.26 0.21
N VAL A 50 -6.79 -28.77 0.28
CA VAL A 50 -7.15 -27.61 1.15
C VAL A 50 -7.01 -27.99 2.63
N ARG A 51 -7.45 -29.19 3.05
CA ARG A 51 -7.23 -29.67 4.42
C ARG A 51 -5.76 -29.87 4.78
N GLY A 52 -4.93 -30.26 3.83
CA GLY A 52 -3.46 -30.37 4.00
C GLY A 52 -2.80 -29.02 4.24
N VAL A 53 -3.31 -27.94 3.62
CA VAL A 53 -2.85 -26.56 3.79
C VAL A 53 -3.27 -26.00 5.17
N LEU A 54 -4.41 -26.46 5.71
CA LEU A 54 -4.96 -26.01 7.01
C LEU A 54 -4.43 -26.82 8.21
N ARG A 55 -3.59 -27.85 8.01
CA ARG A 55 -3.08 -28.68 9.10
C ARG A 55 -1.95 -27.98 9.87
N GLY A 56 -2.35 -27.24 10.91
CA GLY A 56 -1.51 -26.83 12.03
C GLY A 56 -0.51 -25.66 11.76
N PRO A 57 0.07 -25.06 12.81
CA PRO A 57 1.02 -23.95 12.71
C PRO A 57 2.31 -24.31 11.95
N ARG A 58 2.55 -25.57 11.65
CA ARG A 58 3.70 -26.08 10.87
C ARG A 58 3.53 -25.93 9.34
N GLY A 59 2.33 -25.69 8.83
CA GLY A 59 2.07 -25.44 7.39
C GLY A 59 2.56 -24.05 6.95
N PRO A 60 2.70 -23.81 5.62
CA PRO A 60 3.13 -22.52 5.10
C PRO A 60 2.20 -21.37 5.53
N LEU A 61 0.89 -21.59 5.52
CA LEU A 61 -0.12 -20.60 5.95
C LEU A 61 0.02 -20.30 7.45
N GLY A 62 0.20 -21.33 8.30
CA GLY A 62 0.37 -21.13 9.73
C GLY A 62 1.59 -20.27 10.06
N ARG A 63 2.70 -20.39 9.32
CA ARG A 63 3.89 -19.56 9.49
C ARG A 63 3.65 -18.10 9.05
N VAL A 64 2.93 -17.88 7.97
CA VAL A 64 2.52 -16.54 7.52
C VAL A 64 1.67 -15.87 8.58
N LEU A 65 0.64 -16.57 9.08
CA LEU A 65 -0.25 -16.06 10.14
C LEU A 65 0.49 -15.85 11.47
N LEU A 66 1.46 -16.71 11.80
CA LEU A 66 2.31 -16.53 12.97
C LEU A 66 3.12 -15.23 12.88
N LEU A 67 3.74 -14.94 11.74
CA LEU A 67 4.44 -13.67 11.53
C LEU A 67 3.51 -12.47 11.62
N VAL A 68 2.29 -12.56 11.08
CA VAL A 68 1.27 -11.53 11.23
C VAL A 68 0.90 -11.32 12.70
N ALA A 69 0.67 -12.41 13.45
CA ALA A 69 0.31 -12.35 14.86
C ALA A 69 1.45 -11.76 15.72
N VAL A 70 2.69 -12.21 15.50
CA VAL A 70 3.88 -11.66 16.19
C VAL A 70 4.02 -10.17 15.89
N PHE A 71 3.87 -9.77 14.62
CA PHE A 71 3.89 -8.37 14.24
C PHE A 71 2.79 -7.58 14.95
N ALA A 72 1.53 -8.04 14.90
CA ALA A 72 0.40 -7.35 15.52
C ALA A 72 0.57 -7.20 17.05
N LEU A 73 1.04 -8.26 17.73
CA LEU A 73 1.34 -8.23 19.16
C LEU A 73 2.45 -7.22 19.49
N ALA A 74 3.53 -7.19 18.69
CA ALA A 74 4.59 -6.21 18.87
C ALA A 74 4.09 -4.76 18.73
N GLN A 75 3.06 -4.51 17.89
CA GLN A 75 2.49 -3.18 17.70
C GLN A 75 1.66 -2.69 18.91
N LEU A 76 1.24 -3.58 19.82
CA LEU A 76 0.54 -3.20 21.05
C LEU A 76 1.42 -2.35 21.98
N GLY A 77 2.74 -2.45 21.90
CA GLY A 77 3.68 -1.60 22.65
C GLY A 77 3.55 -0.09 22.33
N THR A 78 2.93 0.29 21.20
CA THR A 78 2.80 1.68 20.77
C THR A 78 1.48 1.93 20.06
N VAL A 79 0.35 1.80 20.77
CA VAL A 79 -0.99 2.04 20.22
C VAL A 79 -1.21 3.52 19.89
N THR A 80 -0.64 4.44 20.68
CA THR A 80 -0.78 5.90 20.53
C THR A 80 0.55 6.58 20.20
N GLY A 81 0.49 7.78 19.63
CA GLY A 81 1.66 8.62 19.37
C GLY A 81 2.44 8.26 18.10
N ARG A 82 1.80 7.54 17.16
CA ARG A 82 2.29 7.35 15.78
C ARG A 82 1.71 8.37 14.81
N ASP A 83 0.95 9.32 15.35
CA ASP A 83 0.27 10.34 14.56
C ASP A 83 1.26 11.15 13.75
N THR A 84 0.84 11.45 12.54
CA THR A 84 1.51 12.38 11.62
C THR A 84 0.67 13.66 11.51
N PRO A 85 1.19 14.73 10.95
CA PRO A 85 0.39 15.92 10.65
C PRO A 85 -0.86 15.63 9.82
N ASP A 86 -0.81 14.60 8.97
CA ASP A 86 -1.91 14.19 8.09
C ASP A 86 -3.01 13.39 8.80
N THR A 87 -2.67 12.71 9.91
CA THR A 87 -3.60 11.82 10.64
C THR A 87 -4.90 12.54 11.00
N LYS A 88 -4.80 13.78 11.50
CA LYS A 88 -5.97 14.59 11.89
C LYS A 88 -6.90 14.87 10.71
N ASN A 89 -6.35 15.08 9.51
CA ASN A 89 -7.12 15.40 8.31
C ASN A 89 -7.86 14.15 7.79
N TYR A 90 -7.19 12.99 7.75
CA TYR A 90 -7.81 11.74 7.34
C TYR A 90 -8.84 11.22 8.34
N LEU A 91 -8.59 11.38 9.66
CA LEU A 91 -9.55 11.02 10.69
C LEU A 91 -10.80 11.92 10.61
N ALA A 92 -10.61 13.24 10.46
CA ALA A 92 -11.72 14.17 10.27
C ALA A 92 -12.57 13.79 9.06
N TYR A 93 -11.93 13.46 7.93
CA TYR A 93 -12.64 13.04 6.74
C TYR A 93 -13.43 11.74 6.98
N ALA A 94 -12.84 10.74 7.64
CA ALA A 94 -13.52 9.48 7.93
C ALA A 94 -14.75 9.68 8.84
N LEU A 95 -14.65 10.53 9.85
CA LEU A 95 -15.78 10.88 10.75
C LEU A 95 -16.88 11.66 10.00
N SER A 96 -16.50 12.61 9.14
CA SER A 96 -17.44 13.33 8.26
C SER A 96 -18.21 12.39 7.32
N LEU A 97 -17.58 11.32 6.81
CA LEU A 97 -18.25 10.30 5.99
C LEU A 97 -19.30 9.51 6.79
N ARG A 98 -19.22 9.51 8.11
CA ARG A 98 -20.23 8.93 9.02
C ARG A 98 -21.40 9.88 9.28
N GLY A 99 -21.34 11.12 8.80
CA GLY A 99 -22.35 12.14 9.03
C GLY A 99 -22.18 12.91 10.35
N GLU A 100 -21.01 12.80 11.00
CA GLU A 100 -20.74 13.57 12.23
C GLU A 100 -20.63 15.07 11.95
N ASP A 101 -21.15 15.89 12.86
CA ASP A 101 -21.04 17.34 12.82
C ASP A 101 -19.57 17.78 12.89
N LYS A 102 -19.25 18.95 12.31
CA LYS A 102 -17.88 19.51 12.28
C LYS A 102 -17.31 19.74 13.67
N ARG A 103 -18.14 20.14 14.63
CA ARG A 103 -17.70 20.43 15.99
C ARG A 103 -17.46 19.17 16.80
N GLU A 104 -18.32 18.17 16.65
CA GLU A 104 -18.12 16.83 17.22
C GLU A 104 -16.89 16.16 16.64
N THR A 105 -16.75 16.19 15.31
CA THR A 105 -15.56 15.73 14.60
C THR A 105 -14.29 16.42 15.13
N ALA A 106 -14.32 17.73 15.34
CA ALA A 106 -13.17 18.48 15.87
C ALA A 106 -12.82 18.02 17.30
N ALA A 107 -13.81 17.78 18.16
CA ALA A 107 -13.57 17.31 19.52
C ALA A 107 -12.82 15.96 19.51
N VAL A 108 -13.31 14.99 18.75
CA VAL A 108 -12.69 13.64 18.64
C VAL A 108 -11.27 13.73 18.06
N VAL A 109 -11.09 14.48 16.98
CA VAL A 109 -9.80 14.60 16.27
C VAL A 109 -8.75 15.32 17.11
N ILE A 110 -9.14 16.42 17.76
CA ILE A 110 -8.24 17.21 18.62
C ILE A 110 -7.85 16.41 19.86
N ASP A 111 -8.81 15.72 20.49
CA ASP A 111 -8.51 14.88 21.65
C ASP A 111 -7.58 13.73 21.29
N HIS A 112 -7.79 13.04 20.16
CA HIS A 112 -6.90 12.00 19.68
C HIS A 112 -5.48 12.54 19.41
N ALA A 113 -5.35 13.63 18.66
CA ALA A 113 -4.06 14.23 18.32
C ALA A 113 -3.28 14.69 19.57
N CYS A 114 -3.99 15.29 20.53
CA CYS A 114 -3.37 15.79 21.76
C CYS A 114 -3.01 14.68 22.74
N ALA A 115 -3.80 13.59 22.80
CA ALA A 115 -3.44 12.37 23.52
C ALA A 115 -2.17 11.72 22.94
N GLY A 116 -2.05 11.68 21.60
CA GLY A 116 -0.86 11.20 20.91
C GLY A 116 0.39 12.02 21.23
N ARG A 117 0.30 13.37 21.21
CA ARG A 117 1.41 14.27 21.59
C ARG A 117 1.80 14.06 23.06
N ALA A 118 0.84 13.96 23.96
CA ALA A 118 1.09 13.73 25.39
C ALA A 118 1.77 12.39 25.66
N ALA A 119 1.32 11.31 24.99
CA ALA A 119 1.90 9.99 25.10
C ALA A 119 3.35 9.97 24.58
N ARG A 120 3.64 10.69 23.49
CA ARG A 120 5.01 10.83 22.97
C ARG A 120 5.90 11.57 23.96
N ALA A 121 5.46 12.73 24.43
CA ALA A 121 6.23 13.54 25.39
C ALA A 121 6.56 12.77 26.68
N ARG A 122 5.62 11.94 27.18
CA ARG A 122 5.86 11.07 28.34
C ARG A 122 6.93 10.02 28.04
N ARG A 123 6.86 9.35 26.87
CA ARG A 123 7.87 8.35 26.47
C ARG A 123 9.26 8.97 26.28
N GLU A 124 9.34 10.10 25.61
CA GLU A 124 10.60 10.82 25.41
C GLU A 124 11.22 11.24 26.74
N GLN A 125 10.41 11.75 27.66
CA GLN A 125 10.90 12.10 29.00
C GLN A 125 11.39 10.88 29.77
N SER A 126 10.67 9.73 29.70
CA SER A 126 11.03 8.54 30.49
C SER A 126 12.39 7.94 30.11
N VAL A 127 12.99 8.34 29.01
CA VAL A 127 14.33 7.96 28.55
C VAL A 127 15.30 9.13 28.43
N ASP A 128 14.89 10.34 28.82
CA ASP A 128 15.76 11.52 28.87
C ASP A 128 16.64 11.44 30.12
N VAL A 129 17.94 11.37 29.92
CA VAL A 129 18.94 11.18 30.99
C VAL A 129 18.83 12.24 32.10
N LEU A 130 18.36 13.47 31.79
CA LEU A 130 18.25 14.57 32.74
C LEU A 130 16.85 14.73 33.34
N LYS A 131 15.82 14.09 32.74
CA LYS A 131 14.41 14.36 33.08
C LYS A 131 13.58 13.11 33.37
N PHE A 132 14.16 11.90 33.32
CA PHE A 132 13.42 10.64 33.49
C PHE A 132 12.65 10.59 34.82
N ASP A 133 13.15 11.22 35.85
CA ASP A 133 12.61 11.27 37.21
C ASP A 133 11.68 12.49 37.46
N ALA A 134 11.57 13.41 36.47
CA ALA A 134 10.72 14.58 36.61
C ALA A 134 9.23 14.24 36.47
N PRO A 135 8.30 15.06 37.02
CA PRO A 135 6.87 14.86 36.84
C PRO A 135 6.46 14.83 35.36
N SER A 136 5.59 13.87 35.01
CA SER A 136 5.17 13.65 33.61
C SER A 136 4.62 14.95 32.96
N PRO A 137 5.10 15.33 31.77
CA PRO A 137 4.64 16.52 31.06
C PRO A 137 3.29 16.31 30.36
N ALA A 138 2.76 15.08 30.35
CA ALA A 138 1.62 14.66 29.53
C ALA A 138 0.38 15.57 29.67
N ALA A 139 -0.03 15.88 30.92
CA ALA A 139 -1.21 16.71 31.16
C ALA A 139 -1.04 18.15 30.62
N ARG A 140 0.15 18.75 30.85
CA ARG A 140 0.48 20.10 30.37
C ARG A 140 0.54 20.14 28.84
N VAL A 141 1.17 19.14 28.21
CA VAL A 141 1.27 19.03 26.74
C VAL A 141 -0.13 18.85 26.13
N ALA A 142 -0.99 17.98 26.69
CA ALA A 142 -2.35 17.80 26.22
C ALA A 142 -3.18 19.08 26.33
N LYS A 143 -3.13 19.76 27.47
CA LYS A 143 -3.86 21.03 27.70
C LYS A 143 -3.44 22.11 26.70
N LYS A 144 -2.14 22.32 26.52
CA LYS A 144 -1.60 23.29 25.56
C LYS A 144 -2.02 22.96 24.13
N CYS A 145 -1.85 21.70 23.72
CA CYS A 145 -2.24 21.23 22.40
C CYS A 145 -3.73 21.45 22.09
N ARG A 146 -4.64 21.09 23.03
CA ARG A 146 -6.07 21.33 22.85
C ARG A 146 -6.38 22.82 22.68
N ALA A 147 -5.81 23.67 23.52
CA ALA A 147 -6.05 25.10 23.45
C ALA A 147 -5.56 25.72 22.12
N GLU A 148 -4.45 25.23 21.56
CA GLU A 148 -3.92 25.67 20.27
C GLU A 148 -4.82 25.23 19.11
N LEU A 149 -5.10 23.93 19.01
CA LEU A 149 -5.88 23.38 17.90
C LEU A 149 -7.34 23.88 17.91
N TRP A 150 -7.95 24.02 19.08
CA TRP A 150 -9.29 24.59 19.18
C TRP A 150 -9.33 26.05 18.74
N ARG A 151 -8.36 26.87 19.11
CA ARG A 151 -8.30 28.27 18.64
C ARG A 151 -8.24 28.35 17.12
N GLU A 152 -7.44 27.49 16.48
CA GLU A 152 -7.30 27.46 15.01
C GLU A 152 -8.62 27.05 14.33
N VAL A 153 -9.20 25.93 14.76
CA VAL A 153 -10.43 25.38 14.15
C VAL A 153 -11.62 26.30 14.42
N ASP A 154 -11.82 26.73 15.65
CA ASP A 154 -12.99 27.53 16.07
C ASP A 154 -13.02 28.91 15.40
N SER A 155 -11.86 29.55 15.22
CA SER A 155 -11.75 30.83 14.50
C SER A 155 -12.20 30.69 13.04
N ARG A 156 -11.84 29.58 12.37
CA ARG A 156 -12.17 29.35 10.97
C ARG A 156 -13.60 28.84 10.78
N LEU A 157 -14.11 28.02 11.70
CA LEU A 157 -15.52 27.63 11.71
C LEU A 157 -16.44 28.86 11.89
N ARG A 158 -16.10 29.77 12.79
CA ARG A 158 -16.81 31.05 12.94
C ARG A 158 -16.72 31.95 11.70
N ALA A 159 -15.63 31.86 10.96
CA ALA A 159 -15.48 32.53 9.67
C ALA A 159 -16.23 31.83 8.52
N GLY A 160 -17.08 30.82 8.79
CA GLY A 160 -17.90 30.13 7.80
C GLY A 160 -17.19 29.06 7.01
N GLN A 161 -15.98 28.59 7.42
CA GLN A 161 -15.26 27.51 6.73
C GLN A 161 -15.80 26.14 7.16
N THR A 162 -17.03 25.81 6.75
CA THR A 162 -17.72 24.57 7.09
C THR A 162 -17.81 23.55 5.95
N GLY A 163 -17.38 23.93 4.74
CA GLY A 163 -17.45 23.07 3.56
C GLY A 163 -16.46 21.91 3.57
N GLY A 164 -16.72 20.93 2.69
CA GLY A 164 -15.88 19.73 2.52
C GLY A 164 -15.98 18.74 3.67
N HIS A 165 -15.13 17.72 3.65
CA HIS A 165 -15.08 16.63 4.63
C HIS A 165 -14.01 16.83 5.72
N THR A 166 -12.97 17.61 5.45
CA THR A 166 -11.89 17.89 6.39
C THR A 166 -12.24 19.01 7.37
N LEU A 167 -11.49 19.11 8.45
CA LEU A 167 -11.57 20.24 9.38
C LEU A 167 -10.64 21.37 8.92
N PRO A 168 -11.00 22.64 9.14
CA PRO A 168 -10.21 23.78 8.67
C PRO A 168 -8.99 24.05 9.57
N PHE A 169 -8.07 23.10 9.68
CA PHE A 169 -6.81 23.29 10.41
C PHE A 169 -5.84 24.26 9.71
N LEU A 170 -5.89 24.32 8.40
CA LEU A 170 -5.09 25.21 7.56
C LEU A 170 -5.97 25.91 6.52
N SER A 171 -5.36 26.63 5.58
CA SER A 171 -6.09 27.33 4.51
C SER A 171 -6.95 26.36 3.69
N VAL A 172 -8.07 26.84 3.14
CA VAL A 172 -8.96 26.03 2.27
C VAL A 172 -8.18 25.43 1.08
N ARG A 173 -7.21 26.20 0.54
CA ARG A 173 -6.35 25.74 -0.58
C ARG A 173 -5.52 24.52 -0.19
N PHE A 174 -4.93 24.52 1.01
CA PHE A 174 -4.19 23.39 1.54
C PHE A 174 -5.09 22.19 1.83
N MET A 175 -6.24 22.40 2.49
CA MET A 175 -7.16 21.33 2.86
C MET A 175 -7.70 20.57 1.65
N ARG A 176 -7.78 21.23 0.48
CA ARG A 176 -8.21 20.61 -0.77
C ARG A 176 -7.32 19.42 -1.20
N ILE A 177 -6.05 19.39 -0.78
CA ILE A 177 -5.13 18.27 -1.04
C ILE A 177 -5.65 16.95 -0.42
N PHE A 178 -6.33 17.04 0.72
CA PHE A 178 -6.93 15.88 1.40
C PHE A 178 -8.31 15.54 0.85
N GLU A 179 -9.12 16.54 0.49
CA GLU A 179 -10.47 16.36 -0.05
C GLU A 179 -10.48 15.49 -1.33
N VAL A 180 -9.45 15.59 -2.14
CA VAL A 180 -9.32 14.82 -3.39
C VAL A 180 -8.78 13.39 -3.19
N ARG A 181 -8.62 12.92 -1.94
CA ARG A 181 -8.06 11.59 -1.61
C ARG A 181 -9.00 10.78 -0.72
N PRO A 182 -10.21 10.42 -1.18
CA PRO A 182 -11.21 9.74 -0.35
C PRO A 182 -10.84 8.30 0.02
N GLY A 183 -9.93 7.65 -0.72
CA GLY A 183 -9.69 6.21 -0.59
C GLY A 183 -9.18 5.79 0.79
N TYR A 184 -8.28 6.55 1.40
CA TYR A 184 -7.81 6.21 2.75
C TYR A 184 -8.84 6.53 3.84
N PRO A 185 -9.54 7.69 3.86
CA PRO A 185 -10.68 7.90 4.76
C PRO A 185 -11.76 6.83 4.67
N VAL A 186 -12.17 6.44 3.48
CA VAL A 186 -13.16 5.35 3.27
C VAL A 186 -12.67 4.03 3.88
N PHE A 187 -11.39 3.70 3.69
CA PHE A 187 -10.76 2.54 4.33
C PHE A 187 -10.80 2.63 5.87
N LEU A 188 -10.66 3.82 6.45
CA LEU A 188 -10.68 4.01 7.91
C LEU A 188 -12.08 3.87 8.53
N VAL A 189 -13.16 4.22 7.79
CA VAL A 189 -14.53 4.25 8.32
C VAL A 189 -14.90 3.00 9.12
N PRO A 190 -14.79 1.76 8.63
CA PRO A 190 -15.22 0.57 9.38
C PRO A 190 -14.45 0.38 10.69
N PHE A 191 -13.17 0.69 10.71
CA PHE A 191 -12.32 0.56 11.88
C PHE A 191 -12.66 1.59 12.96
N VAL A 192 -12.79 2.85 12.55
CA VAL A 192 -13.12 3.95 13.48
C VAL A 192 -14.55 3.81 14.01
N THR A 193 -15.48 3.31 13.18
CA THR A 193 -16.85 3.03 13.61
C THR A 193 -16.91 1.92 14.66
N ALA A 194 -16.17 0.83 14.46
CA ALA A 194 -16.23 -0.33 15.35
C ALA A 194 -15.41 -0.15 16.63
N LEU A 195 -14.28 0.57 16.58
CA LEU A 195 -13.28 0.58 17.65
C LEU A 195 -12.96 1.98 18.19
N GLY A 196 -13.61 3.03 17.68
CA GLY A 196 -13.29 4.41 17.99
C GLY A 196 -11.98 4.89 17.36
N ALA A 197 -11.62 6.16 17.56
CA ALA A 197 -10.48 6.78 16.86
C ALA A 197 -9.15 6.07 17.14
N THR A 198 -8.80 5.85 18.40
CA THR A 198 -7.46 5.34 18.78
C THR A 198 -7.25 3.89 18.33
N TRP A 199 -8.14 2.99 18.72
CA TRP A 199 -8.03 1.58 18.37
C TRP A 199 -8.37 1.32 16.90
N GLY A 200 -9.26 2.11 16.33
CA GLY A 200 -9.60 2.04 14.90
C GLY A 200 -8.39 2.39 14.01
N LEU A 201 -7.69 3.48 14.29
CA LEU A 201 -6.49 3.85 13.55
C LEU A 201 -5.37 2.82 13.73
N TRP A 202 -5.18 2.29 14.93
CA TRP A 202 -4.22 1.22 15.20
C TRP A 202 -4.58 -0.05 14.42
N ALA A 203 -5.83 -0.51 14.48
CA ALA A 203 -6.28 -1.71 13.79
C ALA A 203 -6.19 -1.58 12.27
N ALA A 204 -6.54 -0.42 11.72
CA ALA A 204 -6.37 -0.11 10.30
C ALA A 204 -4.90 -0.18 9.89
N GLY A 205 -3.99 0.41 10.68
CA GLY A 205 -2.54 0.34 10.47
C GLY A 205 -2.02 -1.10 10.50
N VAL A 206 -2.40 -1.91 11.50
CA VAL A 206 -2.04 -3.33 11.59
C VAL A 206 -2.56 -4.11 10.38
N THR A 207 -3.83 -3.89 10.01
CA THR A 207 -4.46 -4.60 8.89
C THR A 207 -3.77 -4.32 7.57
N VAL A 208 -3.52 -3.05 7.25
CA VAL A 208 -2.87 -2.69 5.98
C VAL A 208 -1.41 -3.13 5.93
N THR A 209 -0.70 -3.08 7.05
CA THR A 209 0.69 -3.54 7.13
C THR A 209 0.78 -5.06 7.04
N ALA A 210 -0.10 -5.79 7.73
CA ALA A 210 -0.21 -7.23 7.62
C ALA A 210 -0.51 -7.67 6.18
N ALA A 211 -1.48 -7.01 5.53
CA ALA A 211 -1.82 -7.26 4.12
C ALA A 211 -0.61 -7.04 3.19
N GLY A 212 0.16 -5.95 3.39
CA GLY A 212 1.38 -5.69 2.63
C GLY A 212 2.42 -6.80 2.77
N GLY A 213 2.69 -7.26 3.99
CA GLY A 213 3.61 -8.38 4.22
C GLY A 213 3.13 -9.71 3.62
N VAL A 214 1.83 -10.00 3.70
CA VAL A 214 1.22 -11.18 3.04
C VAL A 214 1.33 -11.07 1.52
N LEU A 215 1.11 -9.90 0.94
CA LEU A 215 1.29 -9.66 -0.49
C LEU A 215 2.74 -9.90 -0.95
N VAL A 216 3.74 -9.48 -0.16
CA VAL A 216 5.15 -9.81 -0.42
C VAL A 216 5.37 -11.32 -0.45
N TYR A 217 4.84 -12.05 0.55
CA TYR A 217 4.91 -13.50 0.57
C TYR A 217 4.28 -14.14 -0.67
N LEU A 218 3.05 -13.75 -1.02
CA LEU A 218 2.32 -14.28 -2.19
C LEU A 218 3.05 -13.97 -3.50
N LEU A 219 3.58 -12.78 -3.65
CA LEU A 219 4.37 -12.34 -4.79
C LEU A 219 5.62 -13.23 -4.97
N LEU A 220 6.40 -13.44 -3.91
CA LEU A 220 7.59 -14.29 -3.91
C LEU A 220 7.23 -15.76 -4.19
N ARG A 221 6.13 -16.26 -3.62
CA ARG A 221 5.64 -17.62 -3.90
C ARG A 221 5.19 -17.80 -5.35
N THR A 222 4.54 -16.80 -5.94
CA THR A 222 4.20 -16.79 -7.38
C THR A 222 5.47 -16.86 -8.23
N ARG A 223 6.58 -16.25 -7.77
CA ARG A 223 7.89 -16.35 -8.42
C ARG A 223 8.66 -17.65 -8.08
N ARG A 224 8.01 -18.63 -7.41
CA ARG A 224 8.52 -19.94 -7.02
C ARG A 224 9.64 -19.90 -5.98
N VAL A 225 9.82 -18.76 -5.29
CA VAL A 225 10.79 -18.63 -4.20
C VAL A 225 10.43 -19.60 -3.07
N PRO A 226 11.39 -20.34 -2.50
CA PRO A 226 11.16 -21.26 -1.36
C PRO A 226 10.44 -20.59 -0.19
N VAL A 227 9.58 -21.34 0.52
CA VAL A 227 8.74 -20.82 1.63
C VAL A 227 9.57 -20.03 2.64
N ARG A 228 10.72 -20.54 3.05
CA ARG A 228 11.59 -19.88 4.03
C ARG A 228 12.01 -18.48 3.58
N LEU A 229 12.46 -18.34 2.34
CA LEU A 229 12.89 -17.06 1.77
C LEU A 229 11.71 -16.12 1.49
N ALA A 230 10.54 -16.66 1.12
CA ALA A 230 9.34 -15.84 1.00
C ALA A 230 8.88 -15.27 2.34
N LEU A 231 9.00 -16.03 3.45
CA LEU A 231 8.78 -15.56 4.82
C LEU A 231 9.83 -14.53 5.23
N THR A 232 11.09 -14.66 4.80
CA THR A 232 12.11 -13.62 5.01
C THR A 232 11.68 -12.30 4.35
N GLY A 233 11.14 -12.33 3.12
CA GLY A 233 10.59 -11.13 2.48
C GLY A 233 9.45 -10.50 3.26
N GLN A 234 8.52 -11.31 3.79
CA GLN A 234 7.44 -10.85 4.65
C GLN A 234 7.98 -10.20 5.94
N ALA A 235 8.97 -10.82 6.59
CA ALA A 235 9.62 -10.29 7.78
C ALA A 235 10.36 -8.97 7.49
N LEU A 236 11.11 -8.91 6.39
CA LEU A 236 11.77 -7.68 5.94
C LEU A 236 10.77 -6.53 5.73
N TYR A 237 9.59 -6.82 5.16
CA TYR A 237 8.54 -5.81 5.02
C TYR A 237 8.12 -5.23 6.37
N TYR A 238 8.02 -6.05 7.41
CA TYR A 238 7.60 -5.60 8.74
C TYR A 238 8.68 -4.81 9.50
N VAL A 239 9.95 -5.17 9.34
CA VAL A 239 11.05 -4.57 10.11
C VAL A 239 11.72 -3.39 9.41
N LEU A 240 11.64 -3.30 8.09
CA LEU A 240 12.16 -2.18 7.31
C LEU A 240 11.17 -0.99 7.32
N PRO A 241 11.56 0.19 6.84
CA PRO A 241 10.70 1.37 6.79
C PRO A 241 9.32 1.19 6.16
N CYS A 242 9.11 0.15 5.32
CA CYS A 242 7.78 -0.22 4.81
C CYS A 242 6.79 -0.47 5.96
N GLY A 243 7.15 -1.28 6.95
CA GLY A 243 6.29 -1.64 8.08
C GLY A 243 6.03 -0.47 9.01
N THR A 244 7.08 0.28 9.38
CA THR A 244 6.94 1.43 10.28
C THR A 244 6.13 2.55 9.65
N THR A 245 6.32 2.82 8.34
CA THR A 245 5.54 3.81 7.60
C THR A 245 4.09 3.37 7.43
N ALA A 246 3.84 2.09 7.10
CA ALA A 246 2.49 1.57 6.92
C ALA A 246 1.66 1.56 8.23
N MET A 247 2.32 1.50 9.39
CA MET A 247 1.68 1.61 10.71
C MET A 247 1.30 3.04 11.10
N ARG A 248 1.83 4.05 10.43
CA ARG A 248 1.43 5.45 10.67
C ARG A 248 0.04 5.67 10.07
N PRO A 249 -0.91 6.34 10.77
CA PRO A 249 -2.25 6.61 10.25
C PRO A 249 -2.24 7.65 9.13
N MET A 250 -1.81 7.23 7.94
CA MET A 250 -1.69 8.04 6.72
C MET A 250 -1.82 7.17 5.47
N ALA A 251 -2.03 7.79 4.31
CA ALA A 251 -2.32 7.11 3.05
C ALA A 251 -1.20 6.16 2.56
N GLU A 252 0.04 6.35 3.00
CA GLU A 252 1.22 5.62 2.56
C GLU A 252 1.15 4.12 2.83
N GLY A 253 0.52 3.69 3.93
CA GLY A 253 0.32 2.26 4.22
C GLY A 253 -0.55 1.57 3.17
N LEU A 254 -1.69 2.15 2.86
CA LEU A 254 -2.62 1.62 1.85
C LEU A 254 -2.01 1.74 0.44
N MET A 255 -1.28 2.81 0.16
CA MET A 255 -0.51 2.99 -1.08
C MET A 255 0.52 1.87 -1.27
N LEU A 256 1.28 1.50 -0.23
CA LEU A 256 2.24 0.38 -0.26
C LEU A 256 1.55 -0.95 -0.56
N ALA A 257 0.44 -1.25 0.12
CA ALA A 257 -0.31 -2.48 -0.08
C ALA A 257 -0.86 -2.58 -1.51
N LEU A 258 -1.43 -1.51 -2.04
CA LEU A 258 -1.95 -1.45 -3.42
C LEU A 258 -0.82 -1.54 -4.46
N THR A 259 0.33 -0.92 -4.22
CA THR A 259 1.52 -1.06 -5.08
C THR A 259 2.01 -2.52 -5.10
N LEU A 260 2.04 -3.20 -3.96
CA LEU A 260 2.37 -4.62 -3.87
C LEU A 260 1.32 -5.50 -4.56
N ALA A 261 0.03 -5.16 -4.47
CA ALA A 261 -1.03 -5.86 -5.21
C ALA A 261 -0.84 -5.71 -6.74
N ALA A 262 -0.49 -4.51 -7.22
CA ALA A 262 -0.15 -4.30 -8.63
C ALA A 262 1.07 -5.13 -9.07
N LEU A 263 2.14 -5.16 -8.26
CA LEU A 263 3.31 -6.00 -8.51
C LEU A 263 2.99 -7.50 -8.47
N TRP A 264 2.11 -7.93 -7.58
CA TRP A 264 1.62 -9.31 -7.58
C TRP A 264 0.82 -9.61 -8.83
N GLY A 265 0.00 -8.66 -9.31
CA GLY A 265 -0.65 -8.73 -10.63
C GLY A 265 0.36 -8.93 -11.77
N CYS A 266 1.47 -8.16 -11.76
CA CYS A 266 2.56 -8.34 -12.72
C CYS A 266 3.18 -9.74 -12.63
N ALA A 267 3.41 -10.25 -11.42
CA ALA A 267 3.95 -11.60 -11.22
C ALA A 267 3.02 -12.68 -11.78
N LEU A 268 1.71 -12.59 -11.49
CA LEU A 268 0.67 -13.51 -11.99
C LEU A 268 0.58 -13.50 -13.52
N ALA A 269 0.56 -12.33 -14.13
CA ALA A 269 0.51 -12.18 -15.58
C ALA A 269 1.72 -12.82 -16.27
N LEU A 270 2.91 -12.63 -15.70
CA LEU A 270 4.16 -13.21 -16.20
C LEU A 270 4.28 -14.73 -15.94
N ASP A 271 3.55 -15.26 -14.93
CA ASP A 271 3.47 -16.71 -14.62
C ASP A 271 2.36 -17.45 -15.43
N GLY A 272 1.76 -16.78 -16.42
CA GLY A 272 0.75 -17.35 -17.32
C GLY A 272 -0.70 -17.04 -16.96
N ARG A 273 -1.00 -16.51 -15.79
CA ARG A 273 -2.36 -16.09 -15.35
C ARG A 273 -2.68 -14.69 -15.84
N ARG A 274 -2.66 -14.48 -17.16
CA ARG A 274 -2.68 -13.15 -17.80
C ARG A 274 -3.89 -12.33 -17.38
N GLY A 275 -5.11 -12.85 -17.52
CA GLY A 275 -6.35 -12.13 -17.22
C GLY A 275 -6.42 -11.69 -15.76
N ALA A 276 -6.20 -12.62 -14.82
CA ALA A 276 -6.22 -12.32 -13.38
C ALA A 276 -5.11 -11.32 -12.98
N GLY A 277 -3.90 -11.46 -13.56
CA GLY A 277 -2.78 -10.58 -13.28
C GLY A 277 -3.02 -9.14 -13.78
N ILE A 278 -3.53 -9.00 -15.02
CA ILE A 278 -3.85 -7.71 -15.62
C ILE A 278 -5.00 -7.04 -14.86
N ALA A 279 -6.06 -7.78 -14.52
CA ALA A 279 -7.19 -7.27 -13.75
C ALA A 279 -6.76 -6.79 -12.35
N LEU A 280 -5.91 -7.57 -11.65
CA LEU A 280 -5.39 -7.18 -10.34
C LEU A 280 -4.52 -5.93 -10.42
N ALA A 281 -3.63 -5.84 -11.41
CA ALA A 281 -2.78 -4.66 -11.60
C ALA A 281 -3.62 -3.42 -11.93
N GLY A 282 -4.61 -3.54 -12.82
CA GLY A 282 -5.53 -2.47 -13.18
C GLY A 282 -6.41 -2.02 -12.01
N GLY A 283 -7.00 -2.95 -11.27
CA GLY A 283 -7.80 -2.66 -10.07
C GLY A 283 -7.00 -1.98 -8.96
N ALA A 284 -5.75 -2.42 -8.75
CA ALA A 284 -4.85 -1.78 -7.78
C ALA A 284 -4.49 -0.35 -8.18
N LEU A 285 -4.24 -0.08 -9.47
CA LEU A 285 -3.99 1.28 -9.98
C LEU A 285 -5.22 2.18 -9.88
N ALA A 286 -6.42 1.65 -10.17
CA ALA A 286 -7.66 2.38 -9.98
C ALA A 286 -7.91 2.74 -8.51
N ALA A 287 -7.67 1.80 -7.58
CA ALA A 287 -7.75 2.08 -6.15
C ALA A 287 -6.68 3.08 -5.69
N LEU A 288 -5.45 2.99 -6.23
CA LEU A 288 -4.38 3.96 -5.96
C LEU A 288 -4.77 5.38 -6.35
N PHE A 289 -5.54 5.57 -7.44
CA PHE A 289 -6.03 6.90 -7.82
C PHE A 289 -6.84 7.55 -6.69
N ALA A 290 -7.75 6.81 -6.07
CA ALA A 290 -8.56 7.31 -4.95
C ALA A 290 -7.74 7.56 -3.67
N VAL A 291 -6.63 6.82 -3.45
CA VAL A 291 -5.77 6.94 -2.27
C VAL A 291 -4.71 8.03 -2.46
N LYS A 292 -4.04 8.03 -3.61
CA LYS A 292 -2.95 8.97 -3.95
C LYS A 292 -2.76 8.99 -5.46
N HIS A 293 -3.50 9.86 -6.16
CA HIS A 293 -3.51 9.93 -7.63
C HIS A 293 -2.11 10.10 -8.25
N SER A 294 -1.21 10.87 -7.60
CA SER A 294 0.19 11.00 -8.06
C SER A 294 0.92 9.66 -8.08
N GLN A 295 0.66 8.78 -7.12
CA GLN A 295 1.25 7.44 -7.10
C GLN A 295 0.67 6.54 -8.19
N ALA A 296 -0.64 6.64 -8.48
CA ALA A 296 -1.24 5.93 -9.61
C ALA A 296 -0.60 6.36 -10.94
N LEU A 297 -0.35 7.66 -11.10
CA LEU A 297 0.36 8.22 -12.25
C LEU A 297 1.79 7.67 -12.35
N PHE A 298 2.60 7.81 -11.29
CA PHE A 298 4.00 7.39 -11.31
C PHE A 298 4.15 5.88 -11.51
N LEU A 299 3.34 5.06 -10.84
CA LEU A 299 3.36 3.62 -11.03
C LEU A 299 2.87 3.24 -12.43
N GLY A 300 1.83 3.91 -12.95
CA GLY A 300 1.35 3.75 -14.32
C GLY A 300 2.45 4.00 -15.36
N VAL A 301 3.16 5.14 -15.25
CA VAL A 301 4.34 5.46 -16.08
C VAL A 301 5.41 4.38 -15.94
N GLY A 302 5.71 3.96 -14.71
CA GLY A 302 6.70 2.93 -14.44
C GLY A 302 6.37 1.58 -15.10
N LEU A 303 5.10 1.13 -15.01
CA LEU A 303 4.65 -0.12 -15.64
C LEU A 303 4.66 -0.02 -17.17
N ALA A 304 4.21 1.10 -17.71
CA ALA A 304 4.24 1.36 -19.16
C ALA A 304 5.68 1.35 -19.70
N ALA A 305 6.58 2.09 -19.05
CA ALA A 305 7.99 2.19 -19.45
C ALA A 305 8.73 0.85 -19.32
N ALA A 306 8.56 0.14 -18.19
CA ALA A 306 9.16 -1.18 -18.01
C ALA A 306 8.62 -2.19 -19.03
N GLY A 307 7.31 -2.20 -19.28
CA GLY A 307 6.69 -3.05 -20.29
C GLY A 307 7.18 -2.75 -21.69
N ALA A 308 7.25 -1.47 -22.08
CA ALA A 308 7.77 -1.03 -23.36
C ALA A 308 9.26 -1.43 -23.54
N LEU A 309 10.10 -1.20 -22.53
CA LEU A 309 11.51 -1.58 -22.56
C LEU A 309 11.70 -3.08 -22.75
N ILE A 310 10.91 -3.91 -22.04
CA ILE A 310 10.94 -5.37 -22.17
C ILE A 310 10.48 -5.78 -23.57
N ALA A 311 9.41 -5.18 -24.08
CA ALA A 311 8.86 -5.47 -25.42
C ALA A 311 9.88 -5.16 -26.51
N VAL A 312 10.48 -3.96 -26.50
CA VAL A 312 11.52 -3.54 -27.43
C VAL A 312 12.72 -4.48 -27.37
N ARG A 313 13.24 -4.78 -26.17
CA ARG A 313 14.38 -5.71 -26.00
C ARG A 313 14.10 -7.13 -26.49
N ARG A 314 12.85 -7.61 -26.40
CA ARG A 314 12.47 -8.89 -26.97
C ARG A 314 12.41 -8.83 -28.49
N TRP A 315 11.78 -7.78 -29.02
CA TRP A 315 11.65 -7.54 -30.46
C TRP A 315 13.01 -7.43 -31.15
N THR A 316 13.93 -6.61 -30.63
CA THR A 316 15.29 -6.47 -31.16
C THR A 316 16.12 -7.77 -31.12
N ARG A 317 15.67 -8.78 -30.35
CA ARG A 317 16.26 -10.11 -30.30
C ARG A 317 15.48 -11.14 -31.12
N GLY A 318 14.59 -10.72 -32.00
CA GLY A 318 13.75 -11.60 -32.83
C GLY A 318 12.72 -12.42 -32.03
N ARG A 319 12.35 -11.98 -30.82
CA ARG A 319 11.40 -12.67 -29.95
C ARG A 319 10.08 -11.91 -29.85
N SER A 320 8.95 -12.60 -29.78
CA SER A 320 7.66 -11.96 -29.49
C SER A 320 7.70 -11.18 -28.17
N PRO A 321 7.15 -9.95 -28.14
CA PRO A 321 7.02 -9.16 -26.91
C PRO A 321 6.29 -9.90 -25.78
N GLY A 322 5.32 -10.75 -26.14
CA GLY A 322 4.49 -11.53 -25.23
C GLY A 322 3.29 -10.75 -24.69
N GLY A 323 2.08 -11.34 -24.82
CA GLY A 323 0.82 -10.66 -24.47
C GLY A 323 0.71 -10.21 -23.01
N ALA A 324 1.39 -10.88 -22.06
CA ALA A 324 1.44 -10.44 -20.67
C ALA A 324 2.15 -9.10 -20.51
N VAL A 325 3.31 -8.92 -21.18
CA VAL A 325 4.10 -7.67 -21.10
C VAL A 325 3.36 -6.53 -21.76
N LEU A 326 2.78 -6.78 -22.95
CA LEU A 326 1.98 -5.75 -23.65
C LEU A 326 0.72 -5.38 -22.86
N GLY A 327 0.02 -6.35 -22.26
CA GLY A 327 -1.15 -6.10 -21.43
C GLY A 327 -0.81 -5.24 -20.19
N LEU A 328 0.32 -5.52 -19.51
CA LEU A 328 0.77 -4.72 -18.37
C LEU A 328 1.21 -3.31 -18.81
N ALA A 329 1.85 -3.16 -19.96
CA ALA A 329 2.20 -1.86 -20.51
C ALA A 329 0.91 -1.06 -20.84
N ALA A 330 -0.08 -1.71 -21.47
CA ALA A 330 -1.36 -1.09 -21.79
C ALA A 330 -2.11 -0.64 -20.52
N VAL A 331 -2.15 -1.47 -19.45
CA VAL A 331 -2.70 -1.08 -18.15
C VAL A 331 -1.98 0.13 -17.58
N GLY A 332 -0.64 0.17 -17.68
CA GLY A 332 0.14 1.34 -17.27
C GLY A 332 -0.25 2.60 -18.04
N CYS A 333 -0.34 2.53 -19.38
CA CYS A 333 -0.78 3.64 -20.22
C CYS A 333 -2.20 4.08 -19.89
N CYS A 334 -3.15 3.14 -19.73
CA CYS A 334 -4.52 3.44 -19.33
C CYS A 334 -4.59 4.14 -17.96
N ALA A 335 -3.75 3.71 -17.00
CA ALA A 335 -3.68 4.34 -15.69
C ALA A 335 -3.16 5.78 -15.78
N VAL A 336 -2.13 6.04 -16.60
CA VAL A 336 -1.62 7.39 -16.85
C VAL A 336 -2.71 8.28 -17.45
N LEU A 337 -3.28 7.86 -18.58
CA LEU A 337 -4.31 8.63 -19.28
C LEU A 337 -5.54 8.82 -18.38
N GLY A 338 -6.02 7.76 -17.72
CA GLY A 338 -7.14 7.82 -16.80
C GLY A 338 -6.90 8.78 -15.65
N THR A 339 -5.69 8.73 -15.03
CA THR A 339 -5.33 9.64 -13.95
C THR A 339 -5.32 11.10 -14.40
N LEU A 340 -4.71 11.41 -15.54
CA LEU A 340 -4.65 12.78 -16.07
C LEU A 340 -6.04 13.32 -16.43
N LEU A 341 -6.85 12.51 -17.12
CA LEU A 341 -8.20 12.90 -17.52
C LEU A 341 -9.12 13.09 -16.31
N LEU A 342 -9.10 12.15 -15.35
CA LEU A 342 -9.95 12.24 -14.16
C LEU A 342 -9.51 13.38 -13.24
N ALA A 343 -8.20 13.57 -13.03
CA ALA A 343 -7.72 14.69 -12.22
C ALA A 343 -8.12 16.03 -12.81
N ARG A 344 -8.06 16.18 -14.15
CA ARG A 344 -8.54 17.37 -14.86
C ARG A 344 -10.04 17.54 -14.74
N ALA A 345 -10.83 16.49 -14.99
CA ALA A 345 -12.30 16.52 -14.93
C ALA A 345 -12.80 16.84 -13.51
N LEU A 346 -12.16 16.30 -12.49
CA LEU A 346 -12.48 16.52 -11.08
C LEU A 346 -11.84 17.80 -10.51
N ARG A 347 -11.13 18.57 -11.34
CA ARG A 347 -10.45 19.83 -10.93
C ARG A 347 -9.53 19.64 -9.71
N TYR A 348 -8.72 18.59 -9.73
CA TYR A 348 -7.72 18.34 -8.68
C TYR A 348 -6.66 19.46 -8.65
N PRO A 349 -6.01 19.72 -7.49
CA PRO A 349 -4.87 20.62 -7.42
C PRO A 349 -3.81 20.26 -8.46
N THR A 350 -3.23 21.27 -9.08
CA THR A 350 -2.20 21.11 -10.12
C THR A 350 -0.82 20.82 -9.51
N GLU A 351 0.12 20.44 -10.35
CA GLU A 351 1.52 20.32 -9.96
C GLU A 351 2.08 21.67 -9.48
N ALA A 352 1.67 22.78 -10.09
CA ALA A 352 2.06 24.12 -9.65
C ALA A 352 1.52 24.44 -8.25
N ASP A 353 0.28 24.02 -7.93
CA ASP A 353 -0.27 24.15 -6.58
C ASP A 353 0.56 23.35 -5.56
N SER A 354 1.01 22.16 -5.92
CA SER A 354 1.85 21.33 -5.04
C SER A 354 3.23 21.95 -4.79
N VAL A 355 3.82 22.60 -5.80
CA VAL A 355 5.09 23.30 -5.65
C VAL A 355 4.91 24.57 -4.82
N GLN A 356 3.83 25.33 -5.01
CA GLN A 356 3.51 26.48 -4.17
C GLN A 356 3.29 26.08 -2.70
N ASP A 357 2.52 25.00 -2.46
CA ASP A 357 2.31 24.45 -1.11
C ASP A 357 3.65 24.19 -0.39
N LEU A 358 4.59 23.52 -1.06
CA LEU A 358 5.92 23.24 -0.53
C LEU A 358 6.72 24.51 -0.22
N LEU A 359 6.76 25.47 -1.15
CA LEU A 359 7.64 26.63 -1.07
C LEU A 359 7.07 27.77 -0.23
N THR A 360 5.79 27.67 0.17
CA THR A 360 5.10 28.74 0.93
C THR A 360 4.64 28.28 2.32
N ASP A 361 5.23 27.21 2.84
CA ASP A 361 4.84 26.64 4.16
C ASP A 361 3.32 26.43 4.26
N HIS A 362 2.79 25.60 3.37
CA HIS A 362 1.36 25.28 3.29
C HIS A 362 0.46 26.52 3.04
N TYR A 363 0.92 27.42 2.16
CA TYR A 363 0.27 28.70 1.84
C TYR A 363 0.18 29.66 3.03
N ALA A 364 1.07 29.53 4.01
CA ALA A 364 1.22 30.51 5.08
C ALA A 364 1.97 31.78 4.61
N LEU A 365 2.82 31.63 3.58
CA LEU A 365 3.55 32.71 2.92
C LEU A 365 2.92 33.03 1.55
N PRO A 366 3.18 34.21 0.99
CA PRO A 366 2.75 34.56 -0.37
C PRO A 366 3.30 33.61 -1.43
N ASP A 367 2.52 33.41 -2.50
CA ASP A 367 2.94 32.56 -3.63
C ASP A 367 4.26 33.06 -4.23
N ARG A 368 5.14 32.12 -4.58
CA ARG A 368 6.43 32.41 -5.22
C ARG A 368 6.23 32.79 -6.69
N ALA A 369 6.94 33.84 -7.14
CA ALA A 369 6.87 34.29 -8.53
C ALA A 369 7.46 33.26 -9.51
N HIS A 370 8.50 32.57 -9.11
CA HIS A 370 9.23 31.60 -9.97
C HIS A 370 9.38 30.24 -9.26
N PRO A 371 8.27 29.50 -8.99
CA PRO A 371 8.31 28.32 -8.15
C PRO A 371 9.15 27.17 -8.72
N TRP A 372 9.14 26.95 -10.04
CA TRP A 372 9.91 25.87 -10.68
C TRP A 372 11.42 26.05 -10.61
N PRO A 373 12.01 27.20 -10.93
CA PRO A 373 13.44 27.45 -10.73
C PRO A 373 13.88 27.34 -9.26
N GLU A 374 13.02 27.75 -8.32
CA GLU A 374 13.29 27.62 -6.89
C GLU A 374 13.27 26.16 -6.45
N LEU A 375 12.29 25.38 -6.91
CA LEU A 375 12.22 23.94 -6.67
C LEU A 375 13.47 23.22 -7.22
N LEU A 376 13.87 23.47 -8.46
CA LEU A 376 15.06 22.85 -9.06
C LEU A 376 16.34 23.18 -8.29
N ARG A 377 16.46 24.39 -7.74
CA ARG A 377 17.57 24.75 -6.86
C ARG A 377 17.54 23.96 -5.55
N LEU A 378 16.37 23.87 -4.93
CA LEU A 378 16.14 23.08 -3.72
C LEU A 378 16.48 21.60 -3.96
N GLU A 379 16.04 21.03 -5.07
CA GLU A 379 16.38 19.66 -5.50
C GLU A 379 17.89 19.46 -5.57
N GLY A 380 18.61 20.38 -6.18
CA GLY A 380 20.08 20.29 -6.25
C GLY A 380 20.76 20.31 -4.89
N HIS A 381 20.22 21.06 -3.92
CA HIS A 381 20.71 21.06 -2.53
C HIS A 381 20.31 19.78 -1.81
N PHE A 382 19.06 19.36 -1.95
CA PHE A 382 18.50 18.15 -1.32
C PHE A 382 19.27 16.91 -1.73
N TRP A 383 19.44 16.65 -3.03
CA TRP A 383 20.09 15.42 -3.49
C TRP A 383 21.60 15.38 -3.18
N ARG A 384 22.27 16.53 -3.11
CA ARG A 384 23.66 16.60 -2.60
C ARG A 384 23.74 16.20 -1.13
N GLU A 385 22.87 16.75 -0.29
CA GLU A 385 22.84 16.43 1.13
C GLU A 385 22.38 14.99 1.36
N TRP A 386 21.38 14.52 0.59
CA TRP A 386 20.92 13.14 0.62
C TRP A 386 22.05 12.16 0.30
N LEU A 387 22.81 12.41 -0.78
CA LEU A 387 23.96 11.59 -1.15
C LEU A 387 25.05 11.60 -0.07
N ARG A 388 25.34 12.77 0.52
CA ARG A 388 26.29 12.88 1.62
C ARG A 388 25.88 11.99 2.80
N ARG A 389 24.60 11.97 3.17
CA ARG A 389 24.06 11.09 4.23
C ARG A 389 24.15 9.61 3.86
N GLN A 390 23.90 9.27 2.59
CA GLN A 390 24.05 7.89 2.12
C GLN A 390 25.51 7.41 2.18
N LEU A 391 26.47 8.26 1.87
CA LEU A 391 27.90 7.93 1.98
C LEU A 391 28.32 7.75 3.44
N TRP A 392 27.73 8.50 4.36
CA TRP A 392 27.96 8.35 5.80
C TRP A 392 27.25 7.12 6.40
N GLN A 393 26.05 6.80 5.92
CA GLN A 393 25.23 5.69 6.36
C GLN A 393 24.82 4.82 5.17
N PRO A 394 25.73 4.00 4.62
CA PRO A 394 25.52 3.35 3.31
C PRO A 394 24.52 2.18 3.32
N LEU A 395 23.92 1.84 4.47
CA LEU A 395 23.06 0.68 4.60
C LEU A 395 21.88 0.70 3.61
N PHE A 396 21.23 1.86 3.45
CA PHE A 396 20.11 2.00 2.52
C PHE A 396 20.55 1.76 1.07
N ALA A 397 21.61 2.43 0.63
CA ALA A 397 22.16 2.26 -0.71
C ALA A 397 22.63 0.82 -0.98
N ALA A 398 23.28 0.19 0.01
CA ALA A 398 23.71 -1.20 -0.08
C ALA A 398 22.53 -2.17 -0.21
N LEU A 399 21.45 -1.97 0.56
CA LEU A 399 20.24 -2.78 0.48
C LEU A 399 19.51 -2.58 -0.83
N LEU A 400 19.44 -1.35 -1.36
CA LEU A 400 18.89 -1.07 -2.69
C LEU A 400 19.70 -1.79 -3.78
N ALA A 401 21.03 -1.72 -3.73
CA ALA A 401 21.91 -2.39 -4.69
C ALA A 401 21.74 -3.91 -4.64
N ALA A 402 21.72 -4.50 -3.44
CA ALA A 402 21.49 -5.93 -3.25
C ALA A 402 20.09 -6.35 -3.77
N GLY A 403 19.07 -5.56 -3.47
CA GLY A 403 17.70 -5.77 -3.96
C GLY A 403 17.59 -5.70 -5.47
N ALA A 404 18.19 -4.67 -6.10
CA ALA A 404 18.24 -4.52 -7.54
C ALA A 404 18.97 -5.69 -8.21
N TRP A 405 20.10 -6.07 -7.67
CA TRP A 405 20.89 -7.21 -8.13
C TRP A 405 20.08 -8.52 -8.08
N GLY A 406 19.37 -8.78 -6.96
CA GLY A 406 18.49 -9.94 -6.81
C GLY A 406 17.36 -9.96 -7.83
N ALA A 407 16.68 -8.82 -8.01
CA ALA A 407 15.54 -8.66 -8.90
C ALA A 407 15.90 -8.80 -10.40
N LEU A 408 17.08 -8.29 -10.81
CA LEU A 408 17.47 -8.22 -12.22
C LEU A 408 18.23 -9.44 -12.75
N ARG A 409 18.62 -10.39 -11.93
CA ARG A 409 19.38 -11.56 -12.37
C ARG A 409 18.62 -12.46 -13.35
N ARG A 410 19.38 -13.26 -14.15
CA ARG A 410 18.86 -14.14 -15.23
C ARG A 410 17.66 -14.97 -14.79
N GLY A 411 16.62 -15.05 -15.62
CA GLY A 411 15.36 -15.75 -15.37
C GLY A 411 14.23 -14.90 -14.77
N GLY A 412 14.55 -13.75 -14.12
CA GLY A 412 13.56 -12.85 -13.50
C GLY A 412 13.50 -11.43 -14.05
N ARG A 413 14.31 -11.09 -15.09
CA ARG A 413 14.54 -9.73 -15.55
C ARG A 413 13.27 -8.93 -15.87
N ALA A 414 12.25 -9.56 -16.47
CA ALA A 414 11.00 -8.88 -16.77
C ALA A 414 10.26 -8.47 -15.49
N PHE A 415 10.15 -9.38 -14.52
CA PHE A 415 9.56 -9.08 -13.22
C PHE A 415 10.39 -8.06 -12.45
N GLY A 416 11.73 -8.23 -12.45
CA GLY A 416 12.66 -7.29 -11.81
C GLY A 416 12.55 -5.86 -12.35
N ALA A 417 12.28 -5.69 -13.65
CA ALA A 417 12.05 -4.37 -14.24
C ALA A 417 10.81 -3.69 -13.68
N PHE A 418 9.72 -4.44 -13.47
CA PHE A 418 8.50 -3.89 -12.83
C PHE A 418 8.74 -3.55 -11.34
N VAL A 419 9.51 -4.37 -10.61
CA VAL A 419 9.88 -4.07 -9.22
C VAL A 419 10.73 -2.81 -9.15
N LEU A 420 11.72 -2.66 -10.03
CA LEU A 420 12.54 -1.45 -10.13
C LEU A 420 11.70 -0.22 -10.46
N ALA A 421 10.77 -0.34 -11.42
CA ALA A 421 9.88 0.75 -11.78
C ALA A 421 9.03 1.20 -10.58
N ALA A 422 8.45 0.25 -9.82
CA ALA A 422 7.70 0.55 -8.61
C ALA A 422 8.58 1.18 -7.52
N ALA A 423 9.80 0.69 -7.30
CA ALA A 423 10.74 1.25 -6.35
C ALA A 423 11.19 2.67 -6.73
N ALA A 424 11.38 2.93 -8.02
CA ALA A 424 11.75 4.23 -8.56
C ALA A 424 10.69 5.31 -8.26
N THR A 425 9.41 4.93 -8.11
CA THR A 425 8.35 5.87 -7.73
C THR A 425 8.58 6.49 -6.35
N GLY A 426 9.32 5.83 -5.44
CA GLY A 426 9.73 6.40 -4.16
C GLY A 426 10.67 7.59 -4.35
N PHE A 427 11.64 7.49 -5.27
CA PHE A 427 12.52 8.61 -5.61
C PHE A 427 11.74 9.75 -6.28
N LEU A 428 10.79 9.45 -7.17
CA LEU A 428 9.94 10.46 -7.79
C LEU A 428 9.05 11.18 -6.75
N THR A 429 8.53 10.46 -5.78
CA THR A 429 7.74 11.05 -4.70
C THR A 429 8.59 11.94 -3.79
N GLN A 430 9.83 11.52 -3.50
CA GLN A 430 10.78 12.32 -2.72
C GLN A 430 11.21 13.57 -3.49
N ALA A 431 11.46 13.46 -4.80
CA ALA A 431 11.75 14.60 -5.67
C ALA A 431 10.57 15.57 -5.77
N ALA A 432 9.33 15.10 -5.79
CA ALA A 432 8.17 15.98 -5.76
C ALA A 432 8.04 16.76 -4.43
N HIS A 433 8.74 16.34 -3.36
CA HIS A 433 8.71 16.99 -2.05
C HIS A 433 10.07 16.81 -1.34
N PRO A 434 11.09 17.60 -1.69
CA PRO A 434 12.46 17.47 -1.21
C PRO A 434 12.61 17.99 0.23
N ASP A 435 12.08 17.23 1.19
CA ASP A 435 12.23 17.49 2.62
C ASP A 435 13.28 16.54 3.22
N ILE A 436 14.39 17.12 3.66
CA ILE A 436 15.52 16.38 4.23
C ILE A 436 15.22 15.81 5.63
N THR A 437 14.18 16.25 6.31
CA THR A 437 13.79 15.73 7.63
C THR A 437 13.15 14.34 7.52
N VAL A 438 12.60 14.00 6.35
CA VAL A 438 11.95 12.71 6.05
C VAL A 438 12.66 11.90 4.95
N TRP A 439 13.96 12.15 4.77
CA TRP A 439 14.81 11.66 3.68
C TRP A 439 14.95 10.13 3.54
N GLY A 440 14.67 9.34 4.56
CA GLY A 440 14.91 7.89 4.57
C GLY A 440 13.66 7.02 4.74
N GLU A 441 12.50 7.62 5.00
CA GLU A 441 11.31 6.87 5.41
C GLU A 441 10.10 7.14 4.51
N ARG A 442 9.32 8.18 4.84
CA ARG A 442 7.96 8.43 4.38
C ARG A 442 7.81 8.51 2.86
N LEU A 443 8.48 9.47 2.23
CA LEU A 443 8.29 9.76 0.80
C LEU A 443 9.02 8.74 -0.09
N ILE A 444 10.23 8.34 0.31
CA ILE A 444 11.05 7.37 -0.41
C ILE A 444 10.69 5.91 -0.09
N VAL A 445 9.68 5.66 0.73
CA VAL A 445 9.35 4.32 1.28
C VAL A 445 9.19 3.24 0.21
N LEU A 446 8.69 3.59 -0.98
CA LEU A 446 8.54 2.63 -2.08
C LEU A 446 9.87 2.07 -2.58
N ALA A 447 10.98 2.80 -2.44
CA ALA A 447 12.31 2.28 -2.76
C ALA A 447 12.68 1.07 -1.90
N TRP A 448 12.18 0.99 -0.65
CA TRP A 448 12.39 -0.16 0.23
C TRP A 448 11.69 -1.45 -0.23
N LEU A 449 10.77 -1.38 -1.19
CA LEU A 449 10.22 -2.60 -1.82
C LEU A 449 11.30 -3.37 -2.58
N LEU A 450 12.36 -2.70 -3.02
CA LEU A 450 13.46 -3.34 -3.73
C LEU A 450 14.23 -4.33 -2.86
N PRO A 451 14.73 -3.99 -1.65
CA PRO A 451 15.32 -4.98 -0.76
C PRO A 451 14.31 -6.01 -0.24
N VAL A 452 13.06 -5.62 0.05
CA VAL A 452 12.01 -6.52 0.52
C VAL A 452 11.75 -7.68 -0.45
N VAL A 453 11.70 -7.40 -1.75
CA VAL A 453 11.45 -8.40 -2.79
C VAL A 453 12.76 -8.98 -3.34
N GLY A 454 13.75 -8.15 -3.55
CA GLY A 454 14.97 -8.53 -4.26
C GLY A 454 15.98 -9.30 -3.40
N VAL A 455 16.10 -9.00 -2.10
CA VAL A 455 17.03 -9.74 -1.22
C VAL A 455 16.64 -11.22 -1.11
N PRO A 456 15.37 -11.61 -0.90
CA PRO A 456 14.98 -13.02 -0.96
C PRO A 456 15.32 -13.71 -2.29
N LEU A 457 15.14 -12.99 -3.42
CA LEU A 457 15.52 -13.49 -4.75
C LEU A 457 17.04 -13.63 -4.91
N LEU A 458 17.83 -12.78 -4.27
CA LEU A 458 19.30 -12.89 -4.24
C LEU A 458 19.72 -14.11 -3.43
N LEU A 459 19.17 -14.27 -2.22
CA LEU A 459 19.49 -15.38 -1.31
C LEU A 459 19.13 -16.75 -1.91
N GLU A 460 18.00 -16.86 -2.60
CA GLU A 460 17.62 -18.08 -3.33
C GLU A 460 18.74 -18.53 -4.27
N ARG A 461 19.34 -17.60 -4.98
CA ARG A 461 20.39 -17.89 -5.97
C ARG A 461 21.73 -18.23 -5.34
N LEU A 462 22.07 -17.54 -4.24
CA LEU A 462 23.29 -17.86 -3.50
C LEU A 462 23.20 -19.26 -2.89
N ALA A 463 22.01 -19.66 -2.41
CA ALA A 463 21.78 -21.02 -1.91
C ALA A 463 21.88 -22.08 -3.03
N ALA A 464 21.42 -21.76 -4.25
CA ALA A 464 21.52 -22.65 -5.40
C ALA A 464 22.96 -22.80 -5.97
N LEU A 465 23.85 -21.83 -5.67
CA LEU A 465 25.27 -21.85 -6.10
C LEU A 465 26.18 -22.59 -5.12
N ARG A 466 25.71 -22.99 -3.94
CA ARG A 466 26.51 -23.84 -3.03
C ARG A 466 26.77 -25.17 -3.74
N PRO A 467 28.05 -25.56 -3.93
CA PRO A 467 28.36 -26.83 -4.55
C PRO A 467 27.74 -27.95 -3.72
N VAL A 468 27.00 -28.83 -4.39
CA VAL A 468 26.54 -30.09 -3.82
C VAL A 468 27.79 -30.90 -3.52
N GLY A 469 28.10 -31.01 -2.22
CA GLY A 469 28.95 -32.06 -1.70
C GLY A 469 30.45 -31.94 -2.00
N LEU A 470 31.20 -31.50 -1.01
CA LEU A 470 32.41 -32.23 -0.73
C LEU A 470 31.98 -33.68 -0.43
N PRO A 471 32.52 -34.70 -1.15
CA PRO A 471 32.27 -36.09 -0.77
C PRO A 471 32.67 -36.21 0.71
N GLY A 472 31.69 -36.65 1.52
CA GLY A 472 31.96 -36.92 2.93
C GLY A 472 33.19 -37.84 3.04
N PRO A 473 33.96 -37.74 4.13
CA PRO A 473 35.09 -38.61 4.34
C PRO A 473 34.57 -40.04 4.17
N ARG A 474 35.03 -40.74 3.12
CA ARG A 474 34.76 -42.16 2.94
C ARG A 474 35.10 -42.84 4.23
N SER A 475 34.12 -43.51 4.86
CA SER A 475 34.28 -44.23 6.09
C SER A 475 35.45 -45.17 5.92
N ALA A 476 36.34 -45.21 6.91
CA ALA A 476 37.55 -46.03 6.92
C ALA A 476 37.27 -47.51 6.72
N THR A 477 36.02 -47.94 6.78
CA THR A 477 35.52 -49.30 6.60
C THR A 477 35.60 -49.80 5.14
N GLU A 478 35.58 -48.92 4.11
CA GLU A 478 35.67 -49.33 2.70
C GLU A 478 37.11 -49.57 2.21
N ARG A 479 38.14 -49.12 2.96
CA ARG A 479 39.53 -49.34 2.59
C ARG A 479 40.03 -50.77 2.98
N SER A 480 39.32 -51.48 3.84
CA SER A 480 39.76 -52.81 4.29
C SER A 480 39.28 -53.98 3.38
N ALA A 481 38.36 -53.69 2.45
CA ALA A 481 37.83 -54.73 1.54
C ALA A 481 38.55 -54.81 0.19
N ALA A 482 39.52 -53.95 -0.09
CA ALA A 482 40.26 -53.93 -1.37
C ALA A 482 41.69 -54.51 -1.27
N VAL A 483 42.05 -55.10 -0.12
CA VAL A 483 43.38 -55.72 0.14
C VAL A 483 43.20 -57.18 0.62
N ARG A 484 42.21 -57.90 0.08
CA ARG A 484 42.19 -59.35 0.17
C ARG A 484 41.94 -59.97 -1.17
#